data_ab493074dd51950888773781739e29c8
#
_entry.id   ab493074dd51950888773781739e29c8
#
_cell.length_a   1.000
_cell.length_b   1.000
_cell.length_c   1.000
_cell.angle_alpha   90.00
_cell.angle_beta   90.00
_cell.angle_gamma   90.00
#
_symmetry.space_group_name_H-M   'P 1'
#
loop_
_entity.id
_entity.type
_entity.pdbx_description
1 polymer ?
#
loop_
_entity_poly.entity_id
_entity_poly.type
_entity_poly.pdbx_seq_one_letter_code
_entity_poly.pdbx_strand_id
1 'polypeptide(L)'
;MATEKRRVRVVGIGSGGLDQITIEAAEALRASAYALAAVKGPADPLVDLRVRLLARHAPDVELVGVPDPERDRSSSSTSTHGDYRGVVLDWHEARSLAWERAMAARPGDVAIPVWGDPAFYDSTLRILDRIAERGRLALDVEALPGISALQVLAARHRLVLHEVGGTVTVTTGRRLREVVAAGADNVVVMLNAEPPPDELADWHIWWGGNLGDGGETLVAGRVGDVLGDLRANRERLRAEFGWVMDVYLLRRREGTTA
;
A
#
# COMPACT_ATOMS: atom_id res chain seq x y z
N MET A 1 -13.81 36.87 7.04
CA MET A 1 -13.53 35.85 8.06
C MET A 1 -12.66 34.78 7.40
N ALA A 2 -11.47 34.49 7.94
CA ALA A 2 -10.66 33.39 7.43
C ALA A 2 -11.45 32.09 7.67
N THR A 3 -11.73 31.34 6.63
CA THR A 3 -12.36 30.03 6.76
C THR A 3 -11.40 29.15 7.56
N GLU A 4 -11.85 28.68 8.71
CA GLU A 4 -11.02 27.77 9.54
C GLU A 4 -10.63 26.56 8.71
N LYS A 5 -9.32 26.32 8.60
CA LYS A 5 -8.80 25.20 7.84
C LYS A 5 -8.99 23.91 8.64
N ARG A 6 -9.55 22.90 8.01
CA ARG A 6 -9.63 21.57 8.59
C ARG A 6 -8.30 20.85 8.46
N ARG A 7 -7.76 20.40 9.57
CA ARG A 7 -6.57 19.57 9.54
C ARG A 7 -6.92 18.13 9.13
N VAL A 8 -6.18 17.63 8.15
CA VAL A 8 -6.30 16.28 7.63
C VAL A 8 -4.95 15.58 7.77
N ARG A 9 -4.87 14.57 8.62
CA ARG A 9 -3.65 13.79 8.86
C ARG A 9 -3.69 12.51 8.05
N VAL A 10 -2.85 12.41 7.05
CA VAL A 10 -2.61 11.17 6.29
C VAL A 10 -1.58 10.34 7.05
N VAL A 11 -2.02 9.26 7.67
CA VAL A 11 -1.22 8.53 8.66
C VAL A 11 -0.81 7.17 8.13
N GLY A 12 0.48 6.96 7.90
CA GLY A 12 1.03 5.65 7.58
C GLY A 12 0.93 4.71 8.79
N ILE A 13 0.20 3.58 8.64
CA ILE A 13 -0.12 2.68 9.75
C ILE A 13 0.67 1.35 9.74
N GLY A 14 1.69 1.24 8.91
CA GLY A 14 2.45 0.00 8.76
C GLY A 14 1.78 -1.02 7.84
N SER A 15 2.47 -2.12 7.59
CA SER A 15 2.08 -3.11 6.57
C SER A 15 1.25 -4.28 7.12
N GLY A 16 0.70 -4.18 8.34
CA GLY A 16 -0.21 -5.19 8.89
C GLY A 16 -0.04 -5.46 10.39
N GLY A 17 1.17 -5.37 10.92
CA GLY A 17 1.40 -5.54 12.36
C GLY A 17 0.88 -4.36 13.17
N LEU A 18 0.06 -4.63 14.18
CA LEU A 18 -0.50 -3.56 15.03
C LEU A 18 0.59 -2.74 15.76
N ASP A 19 1.78 -3.30 15.96
CA ASP A 19 2.92 -2.63 16.58
C ASP A 19 3.88 -2.00 15.53
N GLN A 20 3.58 -2.10 14.24
CA GLN A 20 4.34 -1.47 13.15
C GLN A 20 3.89 -0.04 12.86
N ILE A 21 3.45 0.67 13.87
CA ILE A 21 3.09 2.08 13.81
C ILE A 21 4.17 2.92 14.47
N THR A 22 4.45 4.10 13.96
CA THR A 22 5.34 5.04 14.63
C THR A 22 4.62 5.70 15.82
N ILE A 23 5.36 6.15 16.82
CA ILE A 23 4.80 6.91 17.95
C ILE A 23 4.08 8.15 17.45
N GLU A 24 4.69 8.88 16.51
CA GLU A 24 4.12 10.08 15.89
C GLU A 24 2.78 9.77 15.20
N ALA A 25 2.69 8.68 14.44
CA ALA A 25 1.45 8.25 13.80
C ALA A 25 0.35 7.90 14.83
N ALA A 26 0.70 7.22 15.91
CA ALA A 26 -0.24 6.90 16.98
C ALA A 26 -0.76 8.17 17.70
N GLU A 27 0.12 9.16 17.93
CA GLU A 27 -0.26 10.44 18.53
C GLU A 27 -1.15 11.25 17.58
N ALA A 28 -0.86 11.26 16.28
CA ALA A 28 -1.67 11.91 15.27
C ALA A 28 -3.08 11.31 15.16
N LEU A 29 -3.21 9.99 15.29
CA LEU A 29 -4.51 9.33 15.37
C LEU A 29 -5.28 9.82 16.60
N ARG A 30 -4.68 9.81 17.80
CA ARG A 30 -5.33 10.26 19.05
C ARG A 30 -5.75 11.72 19.01
N ALA A 31 -4.99 12.57 18.31
CA ALA A 31 -5.26 14.00 18.19
C ALA A 31 -6.36 14.32 17.17
N SER A 32 -6.93 13.32 16.50
CA SER A 32 -7.98 13.52 15.50
C SER A 32 -9.37 13.27 16.10
N ALA A 33 -10.37 14.02 15.64
CA ALA A 33 -11.74 13.85 16.10
C ALA A 33 -12.38 12.54 15.60
N TYR A 34 -11.94 12.08 14.44
CA TYR A 34 -12.35 10.80 13.85
C TYR A 34 -11.32 10.34 12.81
N ALA A 35 -11.37 9.05 12.48
CA ALA A 35 -10.63 8.50 11.34
C ALA A 35 -11.57 8.23 10.17
N LEU A 36 -11.09 8.37 8.93
CA LEU A 36 -11.87 8.13 7.71
C LEU A 36 -11.19 7.07 6.86
N ALA A 37 -11.96 6.09 6.40
CA ALA A 37 -11.46 5.06 5.48
C ALA A 37 -12.46 4.73 4.38
N ALA A 38 -11.95 4.38 3.19
CA ALA A 38 -12.77 3.79 2.14
C ALA A 38 -13.13 2.34 2.51
N VAL A 39 -14.38 1.95 2.27
CA VAL A 39 -14.94 0.62 2.55
C VAL A 39 -15.43 -0.01 1.26
N LYS A 40 -14.90 -1.16 0.90
CA LYS A 40 -15.28 -1.88 -0.33
C LYS A 40 -16.45 -2.84 -0.16
N GLY A 41 -16.80 -3.17 1.06
CA GLY A 41 -17.89 -4.09 1.37
C GLY A 41 -17.94 -4.45 2.85
N PRO A 42 -18.92 -5.29 3.25
CA PRO A 42 -19.16 -5.61 4.67
C PRO A 42 -18.02 -6.39 5.34
N ALA A 43 -17.20 -7.10 4.59
CA ALA A 43 -16.07 -7.89 5.09
C ALA A 43 -14.77 -7.40 4.42
N ASP A 44 -14.41 -6.12 4.63
CA ASP A 44 -13.16 -5.55 4.11
C ASP A 44 -12.03 -5.76 5.14
N PRO A 45 -11.06 -6.67 4.88
CA PRO A 45 -9.98 -6.97 5.83
C PRO A 45 -9.11 -5.74 6.18
N LEU A 46 -9.03 -4.77 5.25
CA LEU A 46 -8.29 -3.54 5.49
C LEU A 46 -9.02 -2.59 6.44
N VAL A 47 -10.36 -2.67 6.47
CA VAL A 47 -11.17 -1.95 7.46
C VAL A 47 -11.01 -2.59 8.83
N ASP A 48 -11.06 -3.93 8.92
CA ASP A 48 -10.89 -4.67 10.18
C ASP A 48 -9.53 -4.39 10.83
N LEU A 49 -8.47 -4.31 10.02
CA LEU A 49 -7.16 -3.93 10.52
C LEU A 49 -7.17 -2.52 11.11
N ARG A 50 -7.77 -1.55 10.42
CA ARG A 50 -7.87 -0.17 10.92
C ARG A 50 -8.65 -0.10 12.23
N VAL A 51 -9.75 -0.86 12.34
CA VAL A 51 -10.53 -0.95 13.59
C VAL A 51 -9.67 -1.51 14.72
N ARG A 52 -8.96 -2.62 14.50
CA ARG A 52 -8.06 -3.21 15.51
C ARG A 52 -6.93 -2.26 15.90
N LEU A 53 -6.36 -1.56 14.95
CA LEU A 53 -5.28 -0.60 15.17
C LEU A 53 -5.76 0.61 15.98
N LEU A 54 -6.92 1.17 15.63
CA LEU A 54 -7.52 2.27 16.40
C LEU A 54 -7.87 1.81 17.82
N ALA A 55 -8.49 0.65 17.98
CA ALA A 55 -8.79 0.11 19.32
C ALA A 55 -7.55 -0.02 20.22
N ARG A 56 -6.37 -0.30 19.62
CA ARG A 56 -5.11 -0.42 20.34
C ARG A 56 -4.44 0.92 20.64
N HIS A 57 -4.43 1.83 19.67
CA HIS A 57 -3.60 3.05 19.70
C HIS A 57 -4.38 4.34 19.90
N ALA A 58 -5.65 4.39 19.54
CA ALA A 58 -6.51 5.56 19.61
C ALA A 58 -7.97 5.14 19.87
N PRO A 59 -8.29 4.51 21.04
CA PRO A 59 -9.58 3.86 21.29
C PRO A 59 -10.77 4.82 21.30
N ASP A 60 -10.54 6.10 21.52
CA ASP A 60 -11.59 7.14 21.53
C ASP A 60 -11.91 7.70 20.13
N VAL A 61 -11.18 7.26 19.09
CA VAL A 61 -11.31 7.74 17.72
C VAL A 61 -12.19 6.80 16.89
N GLU A 62 -13.37 7.28 16.50
CA GLU A 62 -14.31 6.54 15.64
C GLU A 62 -13.77 6.37 14.23
N LEU A 63 -13.88 5.18 13.64
CA LEU A 63 -13.62 4.96 12.22
C LEU A 63 -14.90 5.20 11.41
N VAL A 64 -14.88 6.23 10.59
CA VAL A 64 -15.97 6.57 9.65
C VAL A 64 -15.68 5.88 8.31
N GLY A 65 -16.48 4.87 7.99
CA GLY A 65 -16.42 4.18 6.70
C GLY A 65 -17.13 4.97 5.61
N VAL A 66 -16.45 5.22 4.50
CA VAL A 66 -17.05 5.82 3.29
C VAL A 66 -17.07 4.76 2.19
N PRO A 67 -18.25 4.44 1.63
CA PRO A 67 -18.34 3.49 0.52
C PRO A 67 -17.37 3.85 -0.61
N ASP A 68 -16.51 2.90 -0.98
CA ASP A 68 -15.59 3.09 -2.07
C ASP A 68 -16.33 2.96 -3.41
N PRO A 69 -16.25 3.93 -4.31
CA PRO A 69 -16.85 3.80 -5.63
C PRO A 69 -16.35 2.54 -6.35
N GLU A 70 -17.23 1.86 -7.06
CA GLU A 70 -16.84 0.72 -7.88
C GLU A 70 -15.80 1.17 -8.91
N ARG A 71 -14.71 0.41 -8.98
CA ARG A 71 -13.70 0.60 -10.01
C ARG A 71 -13.93 -0.43 -11.10
N ASP A 72 -14.23 0.03 -12.29
CA ASP A 72 -14.27 -0.85 -13.45
C ASP A 72 -12.89 -1.47 -13.69
N ARG A 73 -12.79 -2.78 -13.44
CA ARG A 73 -11.57 -3.57 -13.65
C ARG A 73 -11.62 -4.39 -14.92
N SER A 74 -12.76 -4.39 -15.63
CA SER A 74 -12.95 -5.19 -16.85
C SER A 74 -12.05 -4.70 -17.99
N SER A 75 -11.75 -3.41 -18.02
CA SER A 75 -10.84 -2.78 -18.99
C SER A 75 -9.33 -2.98 -18.69
N SER A 76 -8.96 -3.58 -17.54
CA SER A 76 -7.56 -3.62 -17.11
C SER A 76 -6.70 -4.70 -17.77
N SER A 77 -7.28 -5.70 -18.43
CA SER A 77 -6.54 -6.82 -19.05
C SER A 77 -6.20 -6.62 -20.53
N THR A 78 -6.83 -5.67 -21.23
CA THR A 78 -6.66 -5.45 -22.67
C THR A 78 -6.48 -3.98 -23.07
N SER A 79 -6.59 -3.04 -22.13
CA SER A 79 -6.57 -1.61 -22.43
C SER A 79 -5.17 -1.04 -22.58
N THR A 80 -5.02 -0.15 -23.55
CA THR A 80 -3.82 0.68 -23.73
C THR A 80 -3.58 1.56 -22.48
N HIS A 81 -2.36 2.03 -22.27
CA HIS A 81 -1.98 2.88 -21.12
C HIS A 81 -2.91 4.12 -20.93
N GLY A 82 -3.56 4.58 -22.00
CA GLY A 82 -4.49 5.72 -21.99
C GLY A 82 -5.80 5.41 -21.29
N ASP A 83 -6.43 4.29 -21.61
CA ASP A 83 -7.75 3.89 -21.08
C ASP A 83 -7.66 3.60 -19.57
N TYR A 84 -6.58 2.96 -19.12
CA TYR A 84 -6.35 2.69 -17.70
C TYR A 84 -6.22 3.99 -16.87
N ARG A 85 -5.55 5.02 -17.41
CA ARG A 85 -5.44 6.32 -16.75
C ARG A 85 -6.80 7.01 -16.62
N GLY A 86 -7.65 6.94 -17.65
CA GLY A 86 -9.01 7.49 -17.63
C GLY A 86 -9.85 6.89 -16.51
N VAL A 87 -9.95 5.57 -16.46
CA VAL A 87 -10.71 4.84 -15.41
C VAL A 87 -10.20 5.15 -13.99
N VAL A 88 -8.89 5.30 -13.82
CA VAL A 88 -8.30 5.68 -12.52
C VAL A 88 -8.66 7.12 -12.16
N LEU A 89 -8.67 8.04 -13.12
CA LEU A 89 -9.01 9.46 -12.89
C LEU A 89 -10.48 9.61 -12.50
N ASP A 90 -11.39 8.89 -13.16
CA ASP A 90 -12.83 8.91 -12.85
C ASP A 90 -13.11 8.32 -11.46
N TRP A 91 -12.42 7.25 -11.10
CA TRP A 91 -12.52 6.65 -9.78
C TRP A 91 -11.95 7.56 -8.68
N HIS A 92 -10.82 8.25 -8.92
CA HIS A 92 -10.27 9.24 -8.00
C HIS A 92 -11.25 10.40 -7.80
N GLU A 93 -11.92 10.86 -8.86
CA GLU A 93 -12.92 11.93 -8.78
C GLU A 93 -14.11 11.49 -7.93
N ALA A 94 -14.69 10.33 -8.21
CA ALA A 94 -15.82 9.81 -7.44
C ALA A 94 -15.47 9.62 -5.96
N ARG A 95 -14.28 9.07 -5.64
CA ARG A 95 -13.80 8.92 -4.27
C ARG A 95 -13.57 10.26 -3.59
N SER A 96 -12.99 11.25 -4.29
CA SER A 96 -12.75 12.58 -3.74
C SER A 96 -14.05 13.29 -3.38
N LEU A 97 -15.10 13.15 -4.19
CA LEU A 97 -16.43 13.69 -3.89
C LEU A 97 -17.09 13.00 -2.69
N ALA A 98 -16.93 11.67 -2.55
CA ALA A 98 -17.46 10.93 -1.41
C ALA A 98 -16.78 11.35 -0.11
N TRP A 99 -15.46 11.48 -0.12
CA TRP A 99 -14.68 11.91 1.04
C TRP A 99 -14.96 13.38 1.41
N GLU A 100 -15.06 14.28 0.43
CA GLU A 100 -15.43 15.67 0.65
C GLU A 100 -16.79 15.80 1.36
N ARG A 101 -17.80 15.03 0.92
CA ARG A 101 -19.11 14.97 1.57
C ARG A 101 -19.04 14.45 3.01
N ALA A 102 -18.30 13.37 3.23
CA ALA A 102 -18.12 12.79 4.55
C ALA A 102 -17.45 13.75 5.52
N MET A 103 -16.39 14.44 5.06
CA MET A 103 -15.74 15.49 5.85
C MET A 103 -16.64 16.72 6.07
N ALA A 104 -17.39 17.18 5.07
CA ALA A 104 -18.31 18.30 5.23
C ALA A 104 -19.42 18.02 6.25
N ALA A 105 -19.87 16.78 6.35
CA ALA A 105 -20.93 16.37 7.28
C ALA A 105 -20.47 16.25 8.74
N ARG A 106 -19.15 16.24 9.01
CA ARG A 106 -18.60 16.06 10.37
C ARG A 106 -17.58 17.17 10.70
N PRO A 107 -17.68 17.85 11.84
CA PRO A 107 -16.67 18.83 12.27
C PRO A 107 -15.42 18.14 12.82
N GLY A 108 -14.36 18.93 12.98
CA GLY A 108 -13.12 18.49 13.64
C GLY A 108 -12.05 17.97 12.68
N ASP A 109 -10.88 17.72 13.25
CA ASP A 109 -9.71 17.19 12.56
C ASP A 109 -9.92 15.72 12.18
N VAL A 110 -9.41 15.30 11.04
CA VAL A 110 -9.59 13.95 10.53
C VAL A 110 -8.26 13.24 10.30
N ALA A 111 -8.16 11.99 10.73
CA ALA A 111 -7.07 11.11 10.34
C ALA A 111 -7.51 10.19 9.17
N ILE A 112 -6.62 9.92 8.25
CA ILE A 112 -6.82 8.95 7.17
C ILE A 112 -5.73 7.89 7.30
N PRO A 113 -6.03 6.74 7.93
CA PRO A 113 -5.07 5.65 8.08
C PRO A 113 -4.77 4.98 6.74
N VAL A 114 -3.52 5.09 6.29
CA VAL A 114 -3.03 4.53 5.02
C VAL A 114 -2.21 3.28 5.28
N TRP A 115 -2.47 2.22 4.55
CA TRP A 115 -1.69 0.97 4.62
C TRP A 115 -0.22 1.21 4.25
N GLY A 116 0.70 0.74 5.07
CA GLY A 116 2.13 0.94 4.90
C GLY A 116 2.53 2.39 5.11
N ASP A 117 2.98 3.02 4.06
CA ASP A 117 3.44 4.40 4.01
C ASP A 117 2.73 5.16 2.87
N PRO A 118 2.27 6.40 3.07
CA PRO A 118 1.57 7.18 2.04
C PRO A 118 2.42 7.52 0.81
N ALA A 119 3.74 7.38 0.86
CA ALA A 119 4.62 7.63 -0.28
C ALA A 119 4.61 6.49 -1.31
N PHE A 120 4.14 5.27 -0.93
CA PHE A 120 4.21 4.09 -1.82
C PHE A 120 2.84 3.65 -2.31
N TYR A 121 2.55 3.93 -3.60
CA TYR A 121 1.38 3.44 -4.35
C TYR A 121 0.02 3.71 -3.69
N ASP A 122 -0.04 4.74 -2.85
CA ASP A 122 -1.28 5.25 -2.28
C ASP A 122 -1.81 6.44 -3.08
N SER A 123 -3.12 6.66 -3.04
CA SER A 123 -3.78 7.75 -3.77
C SER A 123 -4.35 8.84 -2.88
N THR A 124 -4.23 8.70 -1.55
CA THR A 124 -4.88 9.61 -0.58
C THR A 124 -4.49 11.06 -0.78
N LEU A 125 -3.19 11.35 -0.91
CA LEU A 125 -2.71 12.72 -1.12
C LEU A 125 -3.31 13.32 -2.41
N ARG A 126 -3.31 12.58 -3.52
CA ARG A 126 -3.91 13.04 -4.79
C ARG A 126 -5.42 13.25 -4.70
N ILE A 127 -6.11 12.48 -3.86
CA ILE A 127 -7.54 12.66 -3.59
C ILE A 127 -7.77 13.94 -2.79
N LEU A 128 -6.94 14.21 -1.79
CA LEU A 128 -7.00 15.44 -1.00
C LEU A 128 -6.67 16.68 -1.82
N ASP A 129 -5.68 16.60 -2.72
CA ASP A 129 -5.37 17.69 -3.67
C ASP A 129 -6.62 18.06 -4.50
N ARG A 130 -7.34 17.06 -5.04
CA ARG A 130 -8.58 17.29 -5.79
C ARG A 130 -9.69 17.93 -4.95
N ILE A 131 -9.80 17.57 -3.66
CA ILE A 131 -10.75 18.19 -2.74
C ILE A 131 -10.37 19.66 -2.51
N ALA A 132 -9.09 19.92 -2.28
CA ALA A 132 -8.57 21.28 -2.06
C ALA A 132 -8.75 22.15 -3.31
N GLU A 133 -8.49 21.65 -4.52
CA GLU A 133 -8.67 22.34 -5.80
C GLU A 133 -10.12 22.78 -6.03
N ARG A 134 -11.11 22.05 -5.55
CA ARG A 134 -12.53 22.45 -5.62
C ARG A 134 -12.90 23.60 -4.70
N GLY A 135 -12.08 23.88 -3.69
CA GLY A 135 -12.22 25.06 -2.81
C GLY A 135 -13.45 25.10 -1.90
N ARG A 136 -14.19 23.98 -1.78
CA ARG A 136 -15.38 23.90 -0.90
C ARG A 136 -15.02 23.64 0.56
N LEU A 137 -13.89 22.97 0.80
CA LEU A 137 -13.29 22.75 2.11
C LEU A 137 -11.88 23.31 2.10
N ALA A 138 -11.57 24.18 3.06
CA ALA A 138 -10.21 24.61 3.29
C ALA A 138 -9.47 23.52 4.08
N LEU A 139 -8.50 22.85 3.48
CA LEU A 139 -7.75 21.76 4.09
C LEU A 139 -6.35 22.22 4.50
N ASP A 140 -5.89 21.72 5.65
CA ASP A 140 -4.50 21.76 6.12
C ASP A 140 -4.03 20.31 6.18
N VAL A 141 -3.30 19.86 5.15
CA VAL A 141 -2.93 18.44 4.98
C VAL A 141 -1.54 18.20 5.52
N GLU A 142 -1.45 17.22 6.42
CA GLU A 142 -0.21 16.71 7.01
C GLU A 142 -0.05 15.24 6.63
N ALA A 143 1.14 14.81 6.24
CA ALA A 143 1.44 13.42 5.95
C ALA A 143 2.46 12.88 6.95
N LEU A 144 2.11 11.79 7.63
CA LEU A 144 2.98 11.12 8.59
C LEU A 144 3.47 9.80 8.01
N PRO A 145 4.78 9.54 8.05
CA PRO A 145 5.35 8.33 7.48
C PRO A 145 4.93 7.09 8.26
N GLY A 146 4.91 5.96 7.57
CA GLY A 146 4.68 4.65 8.14
C GLY A 146 5.77 3.65 7.77
N ILE A 147 5.81 2.51 8.45
CA ILE A 147 6.71 1.42 8.09
C ILE A 147 6.15 0.71 6.87
N SER A 148 6.80 0.88 5.72
CA SER A 148 6.35 0.29 4.46
C SER A 148 6.64 -1.21 4.38
N ALA A 149 5.91 -1.93 3.53
CA ALA A 149 6.10 -3.36 3.33
C ALA A 149 7.53 -3.72 2.87
N LEU A 150 8.18 -2.86 2.10
CA LEU A 150 9.57 -3.09 1.66
C LEU A 150 10.57 -3.02 2.83
N GLN A 151 10.34 -2.15 3.82
CA GLN A 151 11.17 -2.10 5.03
C GLN A 151 10.94 -3.32 5.91
N VAL A 152 9.69 -3.78 6.03
CA VAL A 152 9.38 -5.01 6.78
C VAL A 152 9.98 -6.23 6.08
N LEU A 153 9.90 -6.31 4.75
CA LEU A 153 10.55 -7.37 3.96
C LEU A 153 12.05 -7.44 4.26
N ALA A 154 12.73 -6.28 4.19
CA ALA A 154 14.16 -6.19 4.44
C ALA A 154 14.52 -6.66 5.87
N ALA A 155 13.76 -6.23 6.87
CA ALA A 155 13.95 -6.62 8.26
C ALA A 155 13.74 -8.13 8.48
N ARG A 156 12.67 -8.71 7.90
CA ARG A 156 12.35 -10.13 8.03
C ARG A 156 13.39 -11.04 7.38
N HIS A 157 13.90 -10.66 6.24
CA HIS A 157 14.98 -11.37 5.56
C HIS A 157 16.39 -10.98 6.02
N ARG A 158 16.51 -10.01 6.94
CA ARG A 158 17.80 -9.51 7.48
C ARG A 158 18.74 -9.06 6.37
N LEU A 159 18.24 -8.26 5.44
CA LEU A 159 18.97 -7.76 4.28
C LEU A 159 18.92 -6.24 4.19
N VAL A 160 19.85 -5.68 3.43
CA VAL A 160 19.81 -4.30 2.94
C VAL A 160 19.27 -4.33 1.51
N LEU A 161 18.36 -3.40 1.17
CA LEU A 161 17.70 -3.39 -0.13
C LEU A 161 18.65 -3.15 -1.31
N HIS A 162 19.84 -2.62 -1.08
CA HIS A 162 20.84 -2.33 -2.12
C HIS A 162 22.24 -2.71 -1.66
N GLU A 163 23.14 -2.98 -2.61
CA GLU A 163 24.57 -3.12 -2.37
C GLU A 163 25.21 -1.74 -2.10
N VAL A 164 26.44 -1.72 -1.55
CA VAL A 164 27.17 -0.47 -1.29
C VAL A 164 27.36 0.31 -2.60
N GLY A 165 26.82 1.53 -2.65
CA GLY A 165 26.83 2.37 -3.86
C GLY A 165 25.88 1.90 -4.95
N GLY A 166 25.14 0.81 -4.74
CA GLY A 166 24.16 0.28 -5.68
C GLY A 166 22.82 1.01 -5.64
N THR A 167 21.99 0.75 -6.63
CA THR A 167 20.64 1.30 -6.75
C THR A 167 19.60 0.27 -6.37
N VAL A 168 18.39 0.74 -6.02
CA VAL A 168 17.20 -0.09 -5.93
C VAL A 168 16.08 0.55 -6.74
N THR A 169 15.48 -0.22 -7.64
CA THR A 169 14.31 0.21 -8.40
C THR A 169 13.07 -0.30 -7.73
N VAL A 170 12.16 0.59 -7.32
CA VAL A 170 10.84 0.21 -6.80
C VAL A 170 9.82 0.29 -7.91
N THR A 171 9.11 -0.82 -8.16
CA THR A 171 8.14 -0.91 -9.25
C THR A 171 6.92 -1.76 -8.87
N THR A 172 5.99 -1.90 -9.81
CA THR A 172 4.83 -2.80 -9.68
C THR A 172 5.02 -4.05 -10.53
N GLY A 173 4.33 -5.14 -10.19
CA GLY A 173 4.38 -6.39 -10.96
C GLY A 173 4.13 -6.20 -12.46
N ARG A 174 3.23 -5.28 -12.82
CA ARG A 174 2.93 -4.95 -14.23
C ARG A 174 4.14 -4.38 -15.00
N ARG A 175 5.00 -3.63 -14.33
CA ARG A 175 6.15 -2.95 -14.96
C ARG A 175 7.46 -3.70 -14.76
N LEU A 176 7.44 -4.84 -14.09
CA LEU A 176 8.64 -5.60 -13.79
C LEU A 176 9.46 -5.90 -15.06
N ARG A 177 8.83 -6.47 -16.11
CA ARG A 177 9.51 -6.78 -17.36
C ARG A 177 10.14 -5.55 -18.03
N GLU A 178 9.43 -4.43 -18.00
CA GLU A 178 9.90 -3.16 -18.57
C GLU A 178 11.18 -2.67 -17.87
N VAL A 179 11.18 -2.64 -16.53
CA VAL A 179 12.34 -2.12 -15.77
C VAL A 179 13.55 -3.06 -15.85
N VAL A 180 13.31 -4.37 -15.89
CA VAL A 180 14.37 -5.37 -16.08
C VAL A 180 14.98 -5.26 -17.48
N ALA A 181 14.15 -5.10 -18.52
CA ALA A 181 14.62 -4.87 -19.89
C ALA A 181 15.41 -3.55 -20.04
N ALA A 182 15.09 -2.55 -19.21
CA ALA A 182 15.83 -1.30 -19.12
C ALA A 182 17.16 -1.41 -18.33
N GLY A 183 17.51 -2.61 -17.84
CA GLY A 183 18.80 -2.87 -17.19
C GLY A 183 18.76 -2.83 -15.65
N ALA A 184 17.59 -2.73 -15.03
CA ALA A 184 17.50 -2.82 -13.59
C ALA A 184 17.85 -4.25 -13.12
N ASP A 185 18.75 -4.37 -12.17
CA ASP A 185 19.30 -5.63 -11.64
C ASP A 185 18.98 -5.86 -10.16
N ASN A 186 18.39 -4.86 -9.50
CA ASN A 186 17.98 -4.89 -8.10
C ASN A 186 16.62 -4.18 -7.96
N VAL A 187 15.54 -4.98 -7.85
CA VAL A 187 14.18 -4.50 -8.06
C VAL A 187 13.26 -4.94 -6.91
N VAL A 188 12.70 -3.97 -6.18
CA VAL A 188 11.58 -4.20 -5.26
C VAL A 188 10.28 -4.13 -6.05
N VAL A 189 9.46 -5.16 -5.93
CA VAL A 189 8.20 -5.28 -6.68
C VAL A 189 7.03 -5.33 -5.70
N MET A 190 6.09 -4.42 -5.90
CA MET A 190 4.88 -4.27 -5.10
C MET A 190 3.63 -4.43 -6.00
N LEU A 191 2.46 -4.59 -5.40
CA LEU A 191 1.18 -4.72 -6.11
C LEU A 191 1.19 -5.84 -7.16
N ASN A 192 1.53 -7.05 -6.71
CA ASN A 192 1.68 -8.20 -7.57
C ASN A 192 0.35 -8.91 -7.80
N ALA A 193 -0.07 -9.05 -9.06
CA ALA A 193 -1.16 -9.94 -9.44
C ALA A 193 -0.67 -11.40 -9.56
N GLU A 194 0.56 -11.57 -10.04
CA GLU A 194 1.18 -12.86 -10.38
C GLU A 194 2.58 -13.00 -9.75
N PRO A 195 3.08 -14.23 -9.60
CA PRO A 195 4.47 -14.49 -9.24
C PRO A 195 5.44 -13.88 -10.25
N PRO A 196 6.76 -13.80 -9.92
CA PRO A 196 7.77 -13.39 -10.88
C PRO A 196 7.77 -14.32 -12.10
N PRO A 197 8.05 -13.77 -13.30
CA PRO A 197 8.04 -14.53 -14.54
C PRO A 197 9.24 -15.51 -14.64
N ASP A 198 9.04 -16.63 -15.36
CA ASP A 198 10.00 -17.72 -15.47
C ASP A 198 11.36 -17.29 -16.11
N GLU A 199 11.37 -16.26 -16.94
CA GLU A 199 12.61 -15.68 -17.52
C GLU A 199 13.56 -15.08 -16.47
N LEU A 200 13.12 -14.90 -15.23
CA LEU A 200 13.95 -14.46 -14.11
C LEU A 200 14.41 -15.63 -13.23
N ALA A 201 14.37 -16.87 -13.71
CA ALA A 201 14.70 -18.07 -12.96
C ALA A 201 16.08 -18.02 -12.30
N ASP A 202 17.05 -17.33 -12.91
CA ASP A 202 18.42 -17.19 -12.39
C ASP A 202 18.61 -16.09 -11.35
N TRP A 203 17.57 -15.25 -11.14
CA TRP A 203 17.62 -14.20 -10.16
C TRP A 203 17.39 -14.76 -8.75
N HIS A 204 17.88 -14.05 -7.75
CA HIS A 204 17.56 -14.33 -6.36
C HIS A 204 16.34 -13.52 -5.94
N ILE A 205 15.41 -14.15 -5.23
CA ILE A 205 14.20 -13.52 -4.69
C ILE A 205 14.19 -13.59 -3.16
N TRP A 206 13.73 -12.53 -2.55
CA TRP A 206 13.23 -12.49 -1.17
C TRP A 206 11.79 -12.04 -1.24
N TRP A 207 10.89 -12.94 -0.94
CA TRP A 207 9.44 -12.72 -1.01
C TRP A 207 8.83 -12.72 0.38
N GLY A 208 7.85 -11.82 0.61
CA GLY A 208 7.03 -11.77 1.81
C GLY A 208 5.57 -11.61 1.46
N GLY A 209 4.73 -12.49 1.98
CA GLY A 209 3.28 -12.42 1.90
C GLY A 209 2.68 -12.04 3.25
N ASN A 210 1.66 -11.18 3.24
CA ASN A 210 0.91 -10.69 4.41
C ASN A 210 1.83 -10.25 5.58
N LEU A 211 2.88 -9.49 5.25
CA LEU A 211 3.88 -9.07 6.21
C LEU A 211 3.26 -8.28 7.37
N GLY A 212 3.62 -8.69 8.59
CA GLY A 212 3.17 -8.04 9.83
C GLY A 212 1.82 -8.50 10.33
N ASP A 213 1.03 -9.25 9.58
CA ASP A 213 -0.24 -9.82 10.01
C ASP A 213 -0.08 -11.32 10.35
N GLY A 214 -1.13 -11.94 10.93
CA GLY A 214 -1.11 -13.34 11.39
C GLY A 214 -0.79 -14.39 10.33
N GLY A 215 -0.86 -14.04 9.04
CA GLY A 215 -0.50 -14.88 7.91
C GLY A 215 0.90 -14.65 7.34
N GLU A 216 1.79 -13.96 8.05
CA GLU A 216 3.13 -13.64 7.54
C GLU A 216 3.87 -14.90 7.05
N THR A 217 4.31 -14.87 5.81
CA THR A 217 5.02 -15.99 5.16
C THR A 217 6.19 -15.45 4.35
N LEU A 218 7.32 -16.10 4.47
CA LEU A 218 8.57 -15.71 3.82
C LEU A 218 9.10 -16.83 2.92
N VAL A 219 9.60 -16.46 1.74
CA VAL A 219 10.32 -17.38 0.83
C VAL A 219 11.56 -16.65 0.33
N ALA A 220 12.71 -17.34 0.29
CA ALA A 220 13.93 -16.79 -0.29
C ALA A 220 14.73 -17.86 -1.01
N GLY A 221 15.36 -17.51 -2.12
CA GLY A 221 16.18 -18.42 -2.91
C GLY A 221 16.32 -17.96 -4.35
N ARG A 222 16.89 -18.84 -5.20
CA ARG A 222 16.88 -18.63 -6.65
C ARG A 222 15.45 -18.81 -7.16
N VAL A 223 14.96 -17.91 -8.00
CA VAL A 223 13.56 -17.93 -8.46
C VAL A 223 13.19 -19.30 -9.02
N GLY A 224 14.01 -19.89 -9.90
CA GLY A 224 13.74 -21.20 -10.48
C GLY A 224 13.57 -22.33 -9.46
N ASP A 225 14.26 -22.22 -8.33
CA ASP A 225 14.22 -23.27 -7.28
C ASP A 225 13.03 -23.11 -6.34
N VAL A 226 12.58 -21.86 -6.07
CA VAL A 226 11.57 -21.58 -5.05
C VAL A 226 10.20 -21.16 -5.61
N LEU A 227 10.06 -21.07 -6.93
CA LEU A 227 8.83 -20.56 -7.57
C LEU A 227 7.62 -21.46 -7.27
N GLY A 228 7.82 -22.77 -7.16
CA GLY A 228 6.77 -23.71 -6.76
C GLY A 228 6.24 -23.44 -5.35
N ASP A 229 7.14 -23.29 -4.40
CA ASP A 229 6.81 -22.98 -3.00
C ASP A 229 6.14 -21.61 -2.87
N LEU A 230 6.62 -20.63 -3.64
CA LEU A 230 6.03 -19.28 -3.67
C LEU A 230 4.57 -19.33 -4.16
N ARG A 231 4.30 -20.05 -5.26
CA ARG A 231 2.96 -20.24 -5.81
C ARG A 231 2.03 -20.91 -4.78
N ALA A 232 2.48 -22.00 -4.19
CA ALA A 232 1.73 -22.75 -3.17
C ALA A 232 1.40 -21.88 -1.94
N ASN A 233 2.38 -21.11 -1.45
CA ASN A 233 2.15 -20.18 -0.34
C ASN A 233 1.16 -19.05 -0.69
N ARG A 234 1.22 -18.49 -1.88
CA ARG A 234 0.23 -17.49 -2.34
C ARG A 234 -1.19 -18.06 -2.40
N GLU A 235 -1.35 -19.27 -2.92
CA GLU A 235 -2.64 -19.96 -2.97
C GLU A 235 -3.18 -20.23 -1.57
N ARG A 236 -2.34 -20.75 -0.67
CA ARG A 236 -2.68 -20.98 0.73
C ARG A 236 -3.14 -19.70 1.42
N LEU A 237 -2.37 -18.61 1.31
CA LEU A 237 -2.74 -17.32 1.90
C LEU A 237 -4.06 -16.78 1.35
N ARG A 238 -4.29 -16.93 0.04
CA ARG A 238 -5.55 -16.52 -0.58
C ARG A 238 -6.74 -17.34 -0.10
N ALA A 239 -6.57 -18.64 0.06
CA ALA A 239 -7.61 -19.53 0.57
C ALA A 239 -7.93 -19.26 2.05
N GLU A 240 -6.92 -18.99 2.86
CA GLU A 240 -7.07 -18.80 4.30
C GLU A 240 -7.57 -17.39 4.67
N PHE A 241 -7.06 -16.34 4.01
CA PHE A 241 -7.35 -14.94 4.34
C PHE A 241 -8.23 -14.22 3.29
N GLY A 242 -8.60 -14.89 2.20
CA GLY A 242 -9.39 -14.30 1.10
C GLY A 242 -8.60 -13.37 0.19
N TRP A 243 -7.35 -13.03 0.53
CA TRP A 243 -6.47 -12.11 -0.19
C TRP A 243 -5.00 -12.40 0.11
N VAL A 244 -4.11 -11.84 -0.71
CA VAL A 244 -2.68 -11.85 -0.45
C VAL A 244 -2.10 -10.47 -0.79
N MET A 245 -1.41 -9.88 0.18
CA MET A 245 -0.59 -8.69 -0.02
C MET A 245 0.86 -9.11 0.02
N ASP A 246 1.52 -9.09 -1.12
CA ASP A 246 2.90 -9.51 -1.21
C ASP A 246 3.81 -8.43 -1.80
N VAL A 247 5.04 -8.51 -1.37
CA VAL A 247 6.16 -7.70 -1.86
C VAL A 247 7.38 -8.60 -1.98
N TYR A 248 8.24 -8.34 -2.95
CA TYR A 248 9.50 -9.06 -3.05
C TYR A 248 10.62 -8.18 -3.59
N LEU A 249 11.84 -8.53 -3.22
CA LEU A 249 13.07 -8.06 -3.83
C LEU A 249 13.58 -9.10 -4.80
N LEU A 250 13.88 -8.70 -6.02
CA LEU A 250 14.63 -9.47 -7.01
C LEU A 250 16.00 -8.84 -7.18
N ARG A 251 17.04 -9.68 -7.14
CA ARG A 251 18.41 -9.24 -7.41
C ARG A 251 19.09 -10.19 -8.39
N ARG A 252 19.65 -9.63 -9.45
CA ARG A 252 20.51 -10.39 -10.34
C ARG A 252 21.81 -10.69 -9.58
N ARG A 253 22.16 -11.95 -9.40
CA ARG A 253 23.50 -12.30 -8.94
C ARG A 253 24.44 -12.15 -10.12
N GLU A 254 25.50 -11.38 -9.97
CA GLU A 254 26.64 -11.52 -10.86
C GLU A 254 27.10 -12.97 -10.77
N GLY A 255 27.26 -13.63 -11.92
CA GLY A 255 27.77 -14.99 -11.94
C GLY A 255 29.12 -14.97 -11.23
N THR A 256 29.22 -15.79 -10.17
CA THR A 256 30.51 -16.06 -9.55
C THR A 256 31.38 -16.66 -10.67
N THR A 257 32.17 -15.81 -11.32
CA THR A 257 33.30 -16.31 -12.13
C THR A 257 34.17 -17.07 -11.17
N ALA A 258 34.14 -18.41 -11.30
CA ALA A 258 34.98 -19.35 -10.59
C ALA A 258 36.46 -19.13 -10.94
#